data_e1712c7f09db2602b0edcf5cc80dca44
#
_entry.id   e1712c7f09db2602b0edcf5cc80dca44
#
_cell.length_a   1.000
_cell.length_b   1.000
_cell.length_c   1.000
_cell.angle_alpha   90.00
_cell.angle_beta   90.00
_cell.angle_gamma   90.00
#
_symmetry.space_group_name_H-M   'P 1'
#
loop_
_entity.id
_entity.type
_entity.pdbx_description
1 polymer ?
#
loop_
_entity_poly.entity_id
_entity_poly.type
_entity_poly.pdbx_seq_one_letter_code
_entity_poly.pdbx_strand_id
1 'polypeptide(L)'
;MELKITYGITVKNELEEIKKLLPFLIKNIREEDDIVVLWDSRDGTDEMVNYLTSLEDDISLYQDEFQGHFADWKNKLTSHCFGDYIFQIDADEIPNQVLIQHLPTILQSNPGIDVVLVPRENYVTGLTDGHIKQWGWQVDKQNRINFPDLQWRIYRNSYSIKWVNKVHEKLEGFDVYTNLPLEPEFSLLHLKTIEKQEKQNNYYNTL
;
A
#
# COMPACT_ATOMS: atom_id res chain seq x y z
N MET A 1 21.08 16.89 -3.60
CA MET A 1 20.55 16.07 -2.50
C MET A 1 20.11 14.75 -3.12
N GLU A 2 20.32 13.66 -2.43
CA GLU A 2 19.86 12.36 -2.86
C GLU A 2 18.36 12.26 -2.66
N LEU A 3 17.63 11.67 -3.62
CA LEU A 3 16.17 11.53 -3.56
C LEU A 3 15.81 10.60 -2.39
N LYS A 4 14.92 11.06 -1.51
CA LYS A 4 14.42 10.31 -0.37
C LYS A 4 13.01 9.76 -0.64
N ILE A 5 12.75 8.52 -0.23
CA ILE A 5 11.44 7.87 -0.33
C ILE A 5 10.92 7.60 1.09
N THR A 6 9.68 7.99 1.37
CA THR A 6 8.97 7.53 2.56
C THR A 6 8.06 6.35 2.19
N TYR A 7 8.27 5.21 2.84
CA TYR A 7 7.37 4.05 2.75
C TYR A 7 6.25 4.23 3.79
N GLY A 8 5.07 4.62 3.31
CA GLY A 8 3.92 4.95 4.15
C GLY A 8 2.94 3.78 4.27
N ILE A 9 2.64 3.33 5.47
CA ILE A 9 1.77 2.18 5.72
C ILE A 9 0.58 2.61 6.59
N THR A 10 -0.63 2.22 6.18
CA THR A 10 -1.81 2.28 7.04
C THR A 10 -2.14 0.88 7.56
N VAL A 11 -2.40 0.76 8.86
CA VAL A 11 -2.71 -0.53 9.49
C VAL A 11 -3.75 -0.37 10.59
N LYS A 12 -4.56 -1.39 10.80
CA LYS A 12 -5.49 -1.51 11.93
C LYS A 12 -5.18 -2.75 12.78
N ASN A 13 -5.63 -3.91 12.38
CA ASN A 13 -5.52 -5.18 13.11
C ASN A 13 -4.89 -6.30 12.24
N GLU A 14 -4.18 -5.94 11.18
CA GLU A 14 -3.51 -6.86 10.24
C GLU A 14 -2.15 -7.32 10.80
N LEU A 15 -2.12 -7.87 12.04
CA LEU A 15 -0.88 -8.20 12.75
C LEU A 15 0.00 -9.20 12.01
N GLU A 16 -0.60 -10.25 11.43
CA GLU A 16 0.14 -11.29 10.71
C GLU A 16 0.73 -10.77 9.38
N GLU A 17 0.04 -9.84 8.76
CA GLU A 17 0.48 -9.19 7.53
C GLU A 17 1.61 -8.19 7.83
N ILE A 18 1.43 -7.33 8.82
CA ILE A 18 2.40 -6.30 9.16
C ILE A 18 3.71 -6.90 9.72
N LYS A 19 3.65 -8.05 10.39
CA LYS A 19 4.83 -8.83 10.82
C LYS A 19 5.65 -9.37 9.65
N LYS A 20 5.10 -9.41 8.44
CA LYS A 20 5.82 -9.77 7.21
C LYS A 20 6.33 -8.51 6.50
N LEU A 21 5.48 -7.49 6.37
CA LEU A 21 5.78 -6.28 5.62
C LEU A 21 6.88 -5.44 6.28
N LEU A 22 6.76 -5.09 7.57
CA LEU A 22 7.72 -4.20 8.23
C LEU A 22 9.15 -4.77 8.27
N PRO A 23 9.39 -6.02 8.70
CA PRO A 23 10.74 -6.58 8.66
C PRO A 23 11.32 -6.68 7.25
N PHE A 24 10.45 -6.91 6.24
CA PHE A 24 10.86 -6.90 4.85
C PHE A 24 11.32 -5.50 4.41
N LEU A 25 10.57 -4.44 4.72
CA LEU A 25 10.94 -3.07 4.37
C LEU A 25 12.20 -2.62 5.11
N ILE A 26 12.26 -2.79 6.43
CA ILE A 26 13.42 -2.44 7.27
C ILE A 26 14.72 -3.05 6.71
N LYS A 27 14.64 -4.28 6.21
CA LYS A 27 15.81 -4.99 5.64
C LYS A 27 16.22 -4.48 4.25
N ASN A 28 15.27 -3.99 3.43
CA ASN A 28 15.48 -3.82 2.00
C ASN A 28 15.47 -2.36 1.51
N ILE A 29 14.98 -1.42 2.30
CA ILE A 29 15.05 0.02 1.96
C ILE A 29 16.47 0.55 2.17
N ARG A 30 16.78 1.73 1.62
CA ARG A 30 18.05 2.40 1.81
C ARG A 30 18.07 3.12 3.16
N GLU A 31 19.28 3.41 3.66
CA GLU A 31 19.49 4.10 4.95
C GLU A 31 18.89 5.53 4.95
N GLU A 32 18.89 6.21 3.82
CA GLU A 32 18.31 7.55 3.67
C GLU A 32 16.78 7.57 3.58
N ASP A 33 16.13 6.43 3.29
CA ASP A 33 14.68 6.29 3.22
C ASP A 33 14.09 6.08 4.62
N ASP A 34 12.79 6.26 4.77
CA ASP A 34 12.10 6.06 6.05
C ASP A 34 10.79 5.28 5.90
N ILE A 35 10.34 4.72 7.02
CA ILE A 35 9.06 4.04 7.13
C ILE A 35 8.17 4.84 8.09
N VAL A 36 6.98 5.19 7.62
CA VAL A 36 5.95 5.86 8.42
C VAL A 36 4.74 4.94 8.52
N VAL A 37 4.32 4.64 9.73
CA VAL A 37 3.15 3.81 10.01
C VAL A 37 2.07 4.66 10.67
N LEU A 38 0.88 4.71 10.08
CA LEU A 38 -0.32 5.27 10.68
C LEU A 38 -1.26 4.13 11.11
N TRP A 39 -1.38 3.97 12.42
CA TRP A 39 -2.19 2.93 13.04
C TRP A 39 -3.57 3.44 13.42
N ASP A 40 -4.63 2.75 12.93
CA ASP A 40 -6.00 2.94 13.43
C ASP A 40 -6.14 2.22 14.77
N SER A 41 -6.11 2.97 15.86
CA SER A 41 -6.19 2.44 17.22
C SER A 41 -7.60 2.11 17.67
N ARG A 42 -8.62 2.41 16.86
CA ARG A 42 -10.00 2.03 17.17
C ARG A 42 -10.14 0.52 17.19
N ASP A 43 -10.49 -0.04 18.33
CA ASP A 43 -10.56 -1.47 18.59
C ASP A 43 -9.20 -2.17 18.42
N GLY A 44 -8.10 -1.44 18.63
CA GLY A 44 -6.74 -1.98 18.56
C GLY A 44 -6.48 -3.03 19.64
N THR A 45 -5.67 -4.04 19.29
CA THR A 45 -5.26 -5.09 20.24
C THR A 45 -3.95 -4.76 20.93
N ASP A 46 -3.77 -5.21 22.18
CA ASP A 46 -2.50 -5.06 22.92
C ASP A 46 -1.32 -5.67 22.14
N GLU A 47 -1.56 -6.78 21.42
CA GLU A 47 -0.53 -7.43 20.61
C GLU A 47 -0.05 -6.52 19.47
N MET A 48 -0.96 -5.80 18.81
CA MET A 48 -0.61 -4.85 17.74
C MET A 48 0.21 -3.69 18.32
N VAL A 49 -0.25 -3.08 19.41
CA VAL A 49 0.48 -2.00 20.10
C VAL A 49 1.89 -2.44 20.45
N ASN A 50 2.02 -3.57 21.17
CA ASN A 50 3.31 -4.08 21.62
C ASN A 50 4.25 -4.36 20.44
N TYR A 51 3.73 -4.91 19.34
CA TYR A 51 4.53 -5.17 18.15
C TYR A 51 5.02 -3.87 17.50
N LEU A 52 4.14 -2.91 17.24
CA LEU A 52 4.51 -1.65 16.60
C LEU A 52 5.48 -0.85 17.47
N THR A 53 5.24 -0.77 18.78
CA THR A 53 6.15 -0.09 19.72
C THR A 53 7.53 -0.76 19.77
N SER A 54 7.61 -2.10 19.60
CA SER A 54 8.90 -2.79 19.57
C SER A 54 9.78 -2.43 18.37
N LEU A 55 9.26 -1.71 17.38
CA LEU A 55 9.94 -1.28 16.15
C LEU A 55 10.20 0.24 16.11
N GLU A 56 10.00 0.98 17.21
CA GLU A 56 10.13 2.46 17.24
C GLU A 56 11.50 2.99 16.82
N ASP A 57 12.54 2.18 16.93
CA ASP A 57 13.88 2.55 16.44
C ASP A 57 14.00 2.49 14.90
N ASP A 58 13.13 1.72 14.23
CA ASP A 58 13.18 1.47 12.78
C ASP A 58 12.07 2.19 12.02
N ILE A 59 10.98 2.62 12.68
CA ILE A 59 9.80 3.22 12.07
C ILE A 59 9.35 4.49 12.80
N SER A 60 8.71 5.40 12.09
CA SER A 60 7.95 6.51 12.69
C SER A 60 6.49 6.08 12.87
N LEU A 61 6.09 5.80 14.11
CA LEU A 61 4.75 5.36 14.44
C LEU A 61 3.84 6.53 14.80
N TYR A 62 2.70 6.64 14.12
CA TYR A 62 1.61 7.57 14.42
C TYR A 62 0.32 6.82 14.70
N GLN A 63 -0.43 7.31 15.66
CA GLN A 63 -1.69 6.71 16.11
C GLN A 63 -2.84 7.70 15.93
N ASP A 64 -3.96 7.21 15.41
CA ASP A 64 -5.23 7.93 15.39
C ASP A 64 -6.41 6.97 15.19
N GLU A 65 -7.64 7.50 15.12
CA GLU A 65 -8.84 6.72 14.84
C GLU A 65 -9.35 6.98 13.43
N PHE A 66 -9.55 5.92 12.66
CA PHE A 66 -10.15 5.99 11.32
C PHE A 66 -11.61 6.45 11.38
N GLN A 67 -11.96 7.51 10.64
CA GLN A 67 -13.30 8.12 10.65
C GLN A 67 -14.20 7.64 9.49
N GLY A 68 -13.88 6.53 8.84
CA GLY A 68 -14.70 5.94 7.77
C GLY A 68 -14.51 6.59 6.39
N HIS A 69 -13.42 7.37 6.19
CA HIS A 69 -13.07 7.97 4.91
C HIS A 69 -11.62 7.62 4.54
N PHE A 70 -11.43 6.70 3.60
CA PHE A 70 -10.10 6.18 3.28
C PHE A 70 -9.15 7.21 2.68
N ALA A 71 -9.63 8.10 1.81
CA ALA A 71 -8.77 9.15 1.26
C ALA A 71 -8.28 10.12 2.35
N ASP A 72 -9.12 10.50 3.31
CA ASP A 72 -8.70 11.36 4.42
C ASP A 72 -7.66 10.66 5.29
N TRP A 73 -7.82 9.35 5.50
CA TRP A 73 -6.87 8.52 6.23
C TRP A 73 -5.50 8.45 5.54
N LYS A 74 -5.49 8.23 4.22
CA LYS A 74 -4.28 8.25 3.40
C LYS A 74 -3.64 9.65 3.34
N ASN A 75 -4.43 10.72 3.26
CA ASN A 75 -3.93 12.09 3.34
C ASN A 75 -3.32 12.40 4.71
N LYS A 76 -3.88 11.85 5.78
CA LYS A 76 -3.30 11.97 7.11
C LYS A 76 -1.95 11.27 7.20
N LEU A 77 -1.83 10.03 6.69
CA LEU A 77 -0.53 9.38 6.55
C LEU A 77 0.45 10.24 5.77
N THR A 78 0.05 10.77 4.60
CA THR A 78 0.86 11.65 3.76
C THR A 78 1.42 12.85 4.54
N SER A 79 0.63 13.43 5.45
CA SER A 79 1.07 14.60 6.25
C SER A 79 2.20 14.30 7.25
N HIS A 80 2.47 13.04 7.51
CA HIS A 80 3.58 12.57 8.35
C HIS A 80 4.80 12.11 7.54
N CYS A 81 4.73 12.11 6.21
CA CYS A 81 5.79 11.66 5.32
C CYS A 81 6.63 12.85 4.87
N PHE A 82 7.97 12.72 4.88
CA PHE A 82 8.91 13.82 4.56
C PHE A 82 9.84 13.49 3.38
N GLY A 83 9.73 12.33 2.75
CA GLY A 83 10.46 12.01 1.52
C GLY A 83 10.03 12.86 0.33
N ASP A 84 10.84 12.90 -0.72
CA ASP A 84 10.50 13.54 -2.01
C ASP A 84 9.36 12.81 -2.71
N TYR A 85 9.31 11.49 -2.53
CA TYR A 85 8.23 10.62 -2.95
C TYR A 85 7.71 9.79 -1.78
N ILE A 86 6.45 9.42 -1.87
CA ILE A 86 5.80 8.50 -0.94
C ILE A 86 5.46 7.23 -1.69
N PHE A 87 5.86 6.08 -1.17
CA PHE A 87 5.37 4.79 -1.58
C PHE A 87 4.38 4.29 -0.54
N GLN A 88 3.09 4.50 -0.79
CA GLN A 88 2.06 4.01 0.12
C GLN A 88 1.75 2.54 -0.16
N ILE A 89 1.77 1.72 0.89
CA ILE A 89 1.57 0.27 0.84
C ILE A 89 0.49 -0.07 1.85
N ASP A 90 -0.51 -0.84 1.44
CA ASP A 90 -1.52 -1.35 2.36
C ASP A 90 -0.91 -2.52 3.17
N ALA A 91 -1.34 -2.73 4.42
CA ALA A 91 -0.71 -3.69 5.34
C ALA A 91 -0.67 -5.14 4.82
N ASP A 92 -1.59 -5.50 3.91
CA ASP A 92 -1.70 -6.82 3.29
C ASP A 92 -1.02 -6.92 1.90
N GLU A 93 -0.22 -5.92 1.54
CA GLU A 93 0.58 -5.90 0.31
C GLU A 93 2.08 -6.05 0.64
N ILE A 94 2.79 -6.80 -0.18
CA ILE A 94 4.26 -6.94 -0.06
C ILE A 94 4.88 -6.58 -1.41
N PRO A 95 5.70 -5.52 -1.49
CA PRO A 95 6.40 -5.18 -2.72
C PRO A 95 7.49 -6.22 -3.02
N ASN A 96 7.76 -6.43 -4.32
CA ASN A 96 8.91 -7.26 -4.70
C ASN A 96 10.22 -6.57 -4.29
N GLN A 97 11.22 -7.36 -3.88
CA GLN A 97 12.53 -6.84 -3.49
C GLN A 97 13.22 -6.07 -4.63
N VAL A 98 13.08 -6.53 -5.87
CA VAL A 98 13.64 -5.86 -7.06
C VAL A 98 13.02 -4.47 -7.22
N LEU A 99 11.71 -4.34 -7.01
CA LEU A 99 11.04 -3.04 -7.02
C LEU A 99 11.67 -2.08 -6.00
N ILE A 100 11.82 -2.49 -4.74
CA ILE A 100 12.40 -1.65 -3.69
C ILE A 100 13.82 -1.20 -4.06
N GLN A 101 14.65 -2.11 -4.57
CA GLN A 101 16.04 -1.83 -4.93
C GLN A 101 16.18 -0.88 -6.13
N HIS A 102 15.28 -0.96 -7.10
CA HIS A 102 15.36 -0.16 -8.33
C HIS A 102 14.54 1.13 -8.30
N LEU A 103 13.56 1.25 -7.39
CA LEU A 103 12.67 2.39 -7.31
C LEU A 103 13.41 3.74 -7.21
N PRO A 104 14.45 3.91 -6.38
CA PRO A 104 15.19 5.17 -6.31
C PRO A 104 15.77 5.59 -7.66
N THR A 105 16.40 4.64 -8.37
CA THR A 105 16.98 4.91 -9.69
C THR A 105 15.90 5.24 -10.73
N ILE A 106 14.76 4.55 -10.69
CA ILE A 106 13.62 4.83 -11.58
C ILE A 106 13.14 6.26 -11.39
N LEU A 107 12.91 6.68 -10.13
CA LEU A 107 12.42 8.03 -9.82
C LEU A 107 13.45 9.10 -10.15
N GLN A 108 14.73 8.89 -9.83
CA GLN A 108 15.81 9.83 -10.17
C GLN A 108 15.98 10.02 -11.69
N SER A 109 15.82 8.95 -12.47
CA SER A 109 15.93 9.00 -13.93
C SER A 109 14.71 9.64 -14.60
N ASN A 110 13.63 9.85 -13.88
CA ASN A 110 12.36 10.37 -14.39
C ASN A 110 11.82 11.52 -13.52
N PRO A 111 12.57 12.62 -13.33
CA PRO A 111 12.23 13.67 -12.36
C PRO A 111 10.94 14.44 -12.67
N GLY A 112 10.40 14.28 -13.90
CA GLY A 112 9.13 14.92 -14.31
C GLY A 112 7.88 14.11 -13.97
N ILE A 113 8.01 12.91 -13.39
CA ILE A 113 6.86 12.06 -13.06
C ILE A 113 6.36 12.43 -11.67
N ASP A 114 5.06 12.65 -11.55
CA ASP A 114 4.40 12.94 -10.27
C ASP A 114 3.84 11.69 -9.60
N VAL A 115 3.28 10.77 -10.40
CA VAL A 115 2.63 9.55 -9.91
C VAL A 115 3.05 8.34 -10.72
N VAL A 116 3.34 7.23 -10.02
CA VAL A 116 3.63 5.94 -10.64
C VAL A 116 2.64 4.89 -10.11
N LEU A 117 1.87 4.31 -11.04
CA LEU A 117 1.00 3.19 -10.73
C LEU A 117 1.82 1.91 -10.63
N VAL A 118 1.52 1.11 -9.62
CA VAL A 118 2.20 -0.15 -9.34
C VAL A 118 1.26 -1.30 -9.67
N PRO A 119 1.67 -2.28 -10.50
CA PRO A 119 0.88 -3.49 -10.72
C PRO A 119 0.73 -4.27 -9.43
N ARG A 120 -0.46 -4.87 -9.23
CA ARG A 120 -0.73 -5.71 -8.08
C ARG A 120 -1.17 -7.10 -8.53
N GLU A 121 -0.54 -8.10 -7.99
CA GLU A 121 -0.88 -9.50 -8.19
C GLU A 121 -1.78 -9.97 -7.05
N ASN A 122 -3.08 -10.11 -7.34
CA ASN A 122 -4.08 -10.54 -6.37
C ASN A 122 -4.27 -12.05 -6.42
N TYR A 123 -4.11 -12.70 -5.27
CA TYR A 123 -4.39 -14.13 -5.09
C TYR A 123 -5.35 -14.33 -3.91
N VAL A 124 -6.39 -15.11 -4.12
CA VAL A 124 -7.38 -15.44 -3.08
C VAL A 124 -7.45 -16.94 -2.87
N THR A 125 -6.97 -17.41 -1.72
CA THR A 125 -7.06 -18.82 -1.33
C THR A 125 -8.50 -19.17 -0.99
N GLY A 126 -8.99 -20.32 -1.49
CA GLY A 126 -10.38 -20.74 -1.32
C GLY A 126 -11.34 -20.17 -2.37
N LEU A 127 -10.84 -19.48 -3.39
CA LEU A 127 -11.65 -18.99 -4.51
C LEU A 127 -12.29 -20.14 -5.28
N THR A 128 -13.57 -20.01 -5.63
CA THR A 128 -14.33 -20.98 -6.42
C THR A 128 -14.88 -20.35 -7.70
N ASP A 129 -15.25 -21.15 -8.69
CA ASP A 129 -15.92 -20.68 -9.92
C ASP A 129 -17.20 -19.89 -9.59
N GLY A 130 -17.89 -20.26 -8.51
CA GLY A 130 -19.06 -19.53 -8.02
C GLY A 130 -18.73 -18.09 -7.64
N HIS A 131 -17.66 -17.87 -6.89
CA HIS A 131 -17.19 -16.53 -6.50
C HIS A 131 -16.74 -15.73 -7.72
N ILE A 132 -15.98 -16.33 -8.63
CA ILE A 132 -15.52 -15.69 -9.87
C ILE A 132 -16.71 -15.16 -10.68
N LYS A 133 -17.73 -16.01 -10.87
CA LYS A 133 -18.95 -15.64 -11.60
C LYS A 133 -19.76 -14.56 -10.87
N GLN A 134 -19.92 -14.68 -9.55
CA GLN A 134 -20.70 -13.76 -8.73
C GLN A 134 -20.10 -12.34 -8.75
N TRP A 135 -18.75 -12.23 -8.67
CA TRP A 135 -18.07 -10.94 -8.61
C TRP A 135 -17.59 -10.43 -9.96
N GLY A 136 -17.80 -11.20 -11.04
CA GLY A 136 -17.39 -10.83 -12.39
C GLY A 136 -15.88 -10.75 -12.57
N TRP A 137 -15.12 -11.53 -11.78
CA TRP A 137 -13.67 -11.52 -11.80
C TRP A 137 -13.11 -12.28 -13.00
N GLN A 138 -11.93 -11.85 -13.44
CA GLN A 138 -11.12 -12.57 -14.42
C GLN A 138 -9.92 -13.18 -13.72
N VAL A 139 -9.62 -14.43 -14.03
CA VAL A 139 -8.46 -15.15 -13.49
C VAL A 139 -7.59 -15.59 -14.64
N ASP A 140 -6.33 -15.19 -14.62
CA ASP A 140 -5.38 -15.56 -15.66
C ASP A 140 -4.75 -16.94 -15.44
N LYS A 141 -3.86 -17.34 -16.38
CA LYS A 141 -3.17 -18.64 -16.31
C LYS A 141 -2.25 -18.82 -15.11
N GLN A 142 -1.85 -17.72 -14.47
CA GLN A 142 -1.03 -17.67 -13.27
C GLN A 142 -1.88 -17.59 -11.98
N ASN A 143 -3.22 -17.74 -12.10
CA ASN A 143 -4.20 -17.59 -11.03
C ASN A 143 -4.26 -16.17 -10.43
N ARG A 144 -3.80 -15.13 -11.16
CA ARG A 144 -3.93 -13.74 -10.72
C ARG A 144 -5.34 -13.23 -11.07
N ILE A 145 -5.93 -12.52 -10.09
CA ILE A 145 -7.29 -11.97 -10.23
C ILE A 145 -7.21 -10.57 -10.80
N ASN A 146 -7.95 -10.33 -11.90
CA ASN A 146 -8.09 -9.03 -12.57
C ASN A 146 -6.74 -8.36 -12.96
N PHE A 147 -5.71 -9.14 -13.22
CA PHE A 147 -4.40 -8.59 -13.62
C PHE A 147 -4.43 -8.03 -15.05
N PRO A 148 -3.79 -6.87 -15.33
CA PRO A 148 -3.08 -6.00 -14.39
C PRO A 148 -4.04 -5.14 -13.55
N ASP A 149 -3.84 -5.18 -12.23
CA ASP A 149 -4.54 -4.34 -11.28
C ASP A 149 -3.61 -3.17 -10.88
N LEU A 150 -3.68 -2.07 -11.63
CA LEU A 150 -2.81 -0.92 -11.44
C LEU A 150 -3.27 -0.07 -10.27
N GLN A 151 -2.42 0.05 -9.25
CA GLN A 151 -2.70 0.75 -8.01
C GLN A 151 -1.98 2.10 -7.93
N TRP A 152 -2.66 3.15 -7.48
CA TRP A 152 -2.08 4.43 -7.11
C TRP A 152 -1.23 4.24 -5.86
N ARG A 153 0.09 4.09 -5.99
CA ARG A 153 0.94 3.74 -4.84
C ARG A 153 2.13 4.66 -4.63
N ILE A 154 2.75 5.14 -5.70
CA ILE A 154 3.95 5.97 -5.60
C ILE A 154 3.60 7.35 -6.12
N TYR A 155 3.87 8.38 -5.33
CA TYR A 155 3.57 9.74 -5.72
C TYR A 155 4.53 10.75 -5.09
N ARG A 156 4.76 11.84 -5.83
CA ARG A 156 5.56 12.97 -5.35
C ARG A 156 4.91 13.56 -4.11
N ASN A 157 5.70 13.83 -3.08
CA ASN A 157 5.25 14.51 -1.88
C ASN A 157 5.04 16.00 -2.19
N SER A 158 3.87 16.31 -2.72
CA SER A 158 3.47 17.67 -3.11
C SER A 158 2.14 18.03 -2.45
N TYR A 159 2.00 19.29 -2.05
CA TYR A 159 0.75 19.78 -1.47
C TYR A 159 -0.45 19.66 -2.41
N SER A 160 -0.23 19.73 -3.72
CA SER A 160 -1.29 19.61 -4.73
C SER A 160 -1.81 18.19 -4.89
N ILE A 161 -0.98 17.16 -4.67
CA ILE A 161 -1.36 15.76 -4.87
C ILE A 161 -2.08 15.25 -3.64
N LYS A 162 -3.34 14.82 -3.82
CA LYS A 162 -4.21 14.37 -2.73
C LYS A 162 -4.96 13.12 -3.10
N TRP A 163 -5.17 12.28 -2.10
CA TRP A 163 -6.14 11.20 -2.16
C TRP A 163 -7.55 11.76 -2.11
N VAL A 164 -8.42 11.23 -2.97
CA VAL A 164 -9.84 11.58 -3.04
C VAL A 164 -10.71 10.33 -3.04
N ASN A 165 -12.00 10.50 -2.77
CA ASN A 165 -13.04 9.49 -2.61
C ASN A 165 -13.00 8.76 -1.26
N LYS A 166 -14.20 8.51 -0.74
CA LYS A 166 -14.40 7.82 0.53
C LYS A 166 -13.95 6.35 0.47
N VAL A 167 -14.25 5.69 -0.65
CA VAL A 167 -13.82 4.34 -1.06
C VAL A 167 -13.37 4.37 -2.51
N HIS A 168 -12.59 3.37 -2.94
CA HIS A 168 -11.97 3.35 -4.27
C HIS A 168 -11.14 4.62 -4.54
N GLU A 169 -10.27 4.92 -3.58
CA GLU A 169 -9.47 6.13 -3.55
C GLU A 169 -8.52 6.19 -4.74
N LYS A 170 -8.35 7.39 -5.25
CA LYS A 170 -7.38 7.71 -6.30
C LYS A 170 -6.64 8.99 -5.95
N LEU A 171 -5.50 9.21 -6.60
CA LEU A 171 -4.77 10.47 -6.50
C LEU A 171 -5.31 11.48 -7.51
N GLU A 172 -5.36 12.74 -7.12
CA GLU A 172 -5.63 13.90 -7.97
C GLU A 172 -4.61 15.01 -7.70
N GLY A 173 -4.56 16.02 -8.57
CA GLY A 173 -3.68 17.19 -8.44
C GLY A 173 -2.25 16.97 -8.95
N PHE A 174 -2.03 15.98 -9.80
CA PHE A 174 -0.79 15.71 -10.52
C PHE A 174 -0.93 16.02 -12.02
N ASP A 175 0.19 16.27 -12.69
CA ASP A 175 0.22 16.55 -14.13
C ASP A 175 0.67 15.32 -14.95
N VAL A 176 1.67 14.59 -14.46
CA VAL A 176 2.30 13.49 -15.20
C VAL A 176 2.28 12.20 -14.38
N TYR A 177 1.75 11.15 -15.00
CA TYR A 177 1.79 9.81 -14.40
C TYR A 177 2.26 8.75 -15.38
N THR A 178 2.73 7.64 -14.85
CA THR A 178 3.10 6.45 -15.59
C THR A 178 2.75 5.19 -14.78
N ASN A 179 3.02 4.01 -15.32
CA ASN A 179 2.98 2.76 -14.57
C ASN A 179 4.34 2.06 -14.62
N LEU A 180 4.61 1.25 -13.62
CA LEU A 180 5.72 0.30 -13.66
C LEU A 180 5.45 -0.80 -14.68
N PRO A 181 6.51 -1.52 -15.13
CA PRO A 181 6.35 -2.71 -15.95
C PRO A 181 5.42 -3.75 -15.31
N LEU A 182 4.70 -4.53 -16.14
CA LEU A 182 3.70 -5.51 -15.68
C LEU A 182 4.34 -6.86 -15.29
N GLU A 183 5.62 -6.86 -14.96
CA GLU A 183 6.37 -8.02 -14.52
C GLU A 183 6.28 -8.21 -13.00
N PRO A 184 6.31 -9.46 -12.50
CA PRO A 184 6.25 -9.75 -11.06
C PRO A 184 7.30 -9.01 -10.23
N GLU A 185 8.47 -8.75 -10.81
CA GLU A 185 9.58 -8.02 -10.17
C GLU A 185 9.23 -6.59 -9.79
N PHE A 186 8.26 -5.97 -10.50
CA PHE A 186 7.81 -4.60 -10.27
C PHE A 186 6.40 -4.54 -9.66
N SER A 187 5.89 -5.64 -9.13
CA SER A 187 4.53 -5.76 -8.62
C SER A 187 4.46 -5.78 -7.08
N LEU A 188 3.27 -5.50 -6.58
CA LEU A 188 2.85 -5.78 -5.21
C LEU A 188 2.22 -7.17 -5.17
N LEU A 189 2.65 -8.01 -4.26
CA LEU A 189 1.98 -9.27 -3.94
C LEU A 189 0.88 -9.02 -2.91
N HIS A 190 -0.35 -9.44 -3.22
CA HIS A 190 -1.50 -9.28 -2.37
C HIS A 190 -2.21 -10.62 -2.18
N LEU A 191 -2.06 -11.20 -0.99
CA LEU A 191 -2.58 -12.52 -0.64
C LEU A 191 -3.75 -12.38 0.33
N LYS A 192 -4.89 -12.92 -0.06
CA LYS A 192 -6.09 -12.98 0.79
C LYS A 192 -6.65 -14.39 0.91
N THR A 193 -7.47 -14.61 1.94
CA THR A 193 -8.38 -15.75 1.99
C THR A 193 -9.76 -15.32 1.54
N ILE A 194 -10.58 -16.29 1.14
CA ILE A 194 -11.95 -16.01 0.70
C ILE A 194 -12.78 -15.35 1.82
N GLU A 195 -12.57 -15.77 3.07
CA GLU A 195 -13.29 -15.22 4.22
C GLU A 195 -12.96 -13.73 4.43
N LYS A 196 -11.68 -13.34 4.29
CA LYS A 196 -11.28 -11.93 4.36
C LYS A 196 -11.90 -11.12 3.23
N GLN A 197 -11.93 -11.67 2.02
CA GLN A 197 -12.50 -11.01 0.85
C GLN A 197 -14.02 -10.82 1.00
N GLU A 198 -14.76 -11.82 1.45
CA GLU A 198 -16.19 -11.71 1.71
C GLU A 198 -16.50 -10.67 2.79
N LYS A 199 -15.72 -10.68 3.88
CA LYS A 199 -15.85 -9.68 4.96
C LYS A 199 -15.61 -8.27 4.44
N GLN A 200 -14.60 -8.05 3.59
CA GLN A 200 -14.30 -6.76 2.99
C GLN A 200 -15.44 -6.31 2.06
N ASN A 201 -15.94 -7.19 1.18
CA ASN A 201 -17.05 -6.87 0.29
C ASN A 201 -18.31 -6.44 1.09
N ASN A 202 -18.62 -7.18 2.17
CA ASN A 202 -19.74 -6.85 3.05
C ASN A 202 -19.54 -5.49 3.73
N TYR A 203 -18.33 -5.19 4.19
CA TYR A 203 -18.03 -3.89 4.80
C TYR A 203 -18.20 -2.72 3.82
N TYR A 204 -17.70 -2.85 2.59
CA TYR A 204 -17.86 -1.80 1.57
C TYR A 204 -19.31 -1.53 1.20
N ASN A 205 -20.20 -2.52 1.28
CA ASN A 205 -21.63 -2.35 1.07
C ASN A 205 -22.32 -1.55 2.20
N THR A 206 -21.64 -1.30 3.32
CA THR A 206 -22.17 -0.53 4.47
C THR A 206 -21.69 0.94 4.47
N LEU A 207 -20.73 1.28 3.63
CA LEU A 207 -20.15 2.63 3.51
C LEU A 207 -20.86 3.48 2.44
#